data_d0a5f6b292ebe4466293b7a6ed8ce658
#
_entry.id   d0a5f6b292ebe4466293b7a6ed8ce658
#
_cell.length_a   1.000
_cell.length_b   1.000
_cell.length_c   1.000
_cell.angle_alpha   90.00
_cell.angle_beta   90.00
_cell.angle_gamma   90.00
#
_symmetry.space_group_name_H-M   'P 1'
#
loop_
_entity.id
_entity.type
_entity.pdbx_description
1 polymer ?
#
loop_
_entity_poly.entity_id
_entity_poly.type
_entity_poly.pdbx_seq_one_letter_code
_entity_poly.pdbx_strand_id
1 'polypeptide(L)' 'MGITVGDYVKTTEEYNPWCSISGEVIEDYGNKVVIIDDCAETDDDRLEFKKSDLEVCQ' A
#
# COMPACT_ATOMS: atom_id res chain seq x y z
N MET A 1 -12.00 -5.69 7.96
CA MET A 1 -10.77 -5.56 8.72
C MET A 1 -9.91 -4.48 8.11
N GLY A 2 -9.33 -3.65 8.95
CA GLY A 2 -8.57 -2.51 8.49
C GLY A 2 -7.12 -2.83 8.17
N ILE A 3 -6.56 -2.05 7.28
CA ILE A 3 -5.12 -2.05 7.01
C ILE A 3 -4.47 -1.16 8.06
N THR A 4 -3.39 -1.62 8.67
CA THR A 4 -2.66 -0.88 9.70
C THR A 4 -1.17 -0.85 9.41
N VAL A 5 -0.45 0.00 10.12
CA VAL A 5 1.02 0.08 10.02
C VAL A 5 1.63 -1.29 10.31
N GLY A 6 2.56 -1.70 9.48
CA GLY A 6 3.21 -3.00 9.56
C GLY A 6 2.61 -4.05 8.65
N ASP A 7 1.43 -3.81 8.09
CA ASP A 7 0.81 -4.74 7.15
C ASP A 7 1.50 -4.63 5.79
N TYR A 8 1.63 -5.78 5.12
CA TYR A 8 2.11 -5.83 3.75
C TYR A 8 0.89 -5.87 2.84
N VAL A 9 0.80 -4.91 1.93
CA VAL A 9 -0.39 -4.72 1.10
C VAL A 9 -0.01 -4.60 -0.37
N LYS A 10 -1.02 -4.79 -1.23
CA LYS A 10 -0.86 -4.56 -2.67
C LYS A 10 -2.10 -3.85 -3.18
N THR A 11 -1.95 -3.18 -4.34
CA THR A 11 -3.10 -2.56 -5.00
C THR A 11 -4.02 -3.63 -5.56
N THR A 12 -5.33 -3.35 -5.52
CA THR A 12 -6.34 -4.27 -6.06
C THR A 12 -6.34 -4.22 -7.59
N GLU A 13 -6.89 -5.26 -8.22
CA GLU A 13 -7.05 -5.29 -9.67
C GLU A 13 -7.96 -4.17 -10.17
N GLU A 14 -8.94 -3.78 -9.36
CA GLU A 14 -9.83 -2.69 -9.72
C GLU A 14 -9.11 -1.37 -9.80
N TYR A 15 -8.09 -1.19 -8.95
CA TYR A 15 -7.28 0.03 -8.96
C TYR A 15 -6.39 0.09 -10.20
N ASN A 16 -5.68 -1.00 -10.48
CA ASN A 16 -4.78 -1.05 -11.62
C ASN A 16 -4.61 -2.49 -12.12
N PRO A 17 -5.36 -2.92 -13.14
CA PRO A 17 -5.28 -4.29 -13.63
C PRO A 17 -3.99 -4.63 -14.37
N TRP A 18 -3.22 -3.61 -14.76
CA TRP A 18 -2.01 -3.82 -15.57
C TRP A 18 -0.76 -4.03 -14.72
N CYS A 19 -0.76 -3.46 -13.53
CA CYS A 19 0.45 -3.42 -12.71
C CYS A 19 0.04 -3.27 -11.25
N SER A 20 0.50 -4.16 -10.39
CA SER A 20 0.24 -4.02 -8.97
C SER A 20 1.45 -3.40 -8.27
N ILE A 21 1.16 -2.53 -7.33
CA ILE A 21 2.16 -1.93 -6.45
C ILE A 21 1.97 -2.57 -5.08
N SER A 22 3.06 -3.01 -4.47
CA SER A 22 3.00 -3.66 -3.16
C SER A 22 4.10 -3.11 -2.26
N GLY A 23 3.85 -3.17 -0.97
CA GLY A 23 4.81 -2.70 0.01
C GLY A 23 4.26 -2.72 1.42
N GLU A 24 5.10 -2.34 2.36
CA GLU A 24 4.75 -2.29 3.77
C GLU A 24 4.12 -0.94 4.11
N VAL A 25 3.03 -0.96 4.88
CA VAL A 25 2.38 0.25 5.37
C VAL A 25 3.26 0.86 6.46
N ILE A 26 3.64 2.12 6.28
CA ILE A 26 4.49 2.86 7.22
C ILE A 26 3.73 3.94 7.98
N GLU A 27 2.61 4.40 7.43
CA GLU A 27 1.76 5.38 8.09
C GLU A 27 0.29 5.09 7.80
N ASP A 28 -0.57 5.36 8.78
CA ASP A 28 -2.01 5.12 8.69
C ASP A 28 -2.76 6.40 9.09
N TYR A 29 -3.53 6.94 8.15
CA TYR A 29 -4.31 8.17 8.36
C TYR A 29 -5.81 7.91 8.50
N GLY A 30 -6.19 6.65 8.74
CA GLY A 30 -7.60 6.29 8.92
C GLY A 30 -8.23 5.77 7.64
N ASN A 31 -8.48 6.63 6.67
CA ASN A 31 -9.08 6.24 5.39
C ASN A 31 -8.04 5.99 4.30
N LYS A 32 -6.79 6.36 4.53
CA LYS A 32 -5.70 6.14 3.60
C LYS A 32 -4.41 5.80 4.35
N VAL A 33 -3.47 5.23 3.65
CA VAL A 33 -2.19 4.82 4.22
C VAL A 33 -1.05 5.21 3.30
N VAL A 34 0.15 5.26 3.85
CA VAL A 34 1.37 5.47 3.08
C VAL A 34 2.15 4.15 3.11
N ILE A 35 2.59 3.73 1.94
CA ILE A 35 3.39 2.52 1.80
C ILE A 35 4.72 2.85 1.11
N ILE A 36 5.70 1.97 1.30
CA ILE A 36 6.95 2.02 0.54
C ILE A 36 6.90 0.86 -0.44
N ASP A 37 7.00 1.19 -1.74
CA ASP A 37 7.00 0.17 -2.80
C ASP A 37 8.20 -0.76 -2.61
N ASP A 38 7.98 -2.06 -2.82
CA ASP A 38 9.04 -3.08 -2.76
C ASP A 38 10.18 -2.79 -3.73
N CYS A 39 9.90 -2.09 -4.83
CA CYS A 39 10.90 -1.73 -5.81
C CYS A 39 11.56 -0.38 -5.51
N ALA A 40 11.22 0.25 -4.39
CA ALA A 40 11.80 1.52 -4.02
C ALA A 40 13.28 1.35 -3.68
N GLU A 41 14.10 2.22 -4.21
CA GLU A 41 15.54 2.20 -3.92
C GLU A 41 15.89 2.94 -2.64
N THR A 42 14.98 3.83 -2.20
CA THR A 42 15.20 4.66 -1.02
C THR A 42 13.92 4.76 -0.22
N ASP A 43 14.03 5.11 1.06
CA ASP A 43 12.90 5.34 1.95
C ASP A 43 12.08 6.58 1.57
N ASP A 44 12.56 7.36 0.60
CA ASP A 44 11.86 8.56 0.15
C ASP A 44 10.75 8.24 -0.88
N ASP A 45 10.71 7.03 -1.41
CA ASP A 45 9.69 6.61 -2.38
C ASP A 45 8.40 6.20 -1.67
N ARG A 46 7.77 7.15 -1.03
CA ARG A 46 6.52 6.95 -0.30
C ARG A 46 5.33 7.14 -1.23
N LEU A 47 4.39 6.21 -1.17
CA LEU A 47 3.19 6.24 -1.99
C LEU A 47 1.97 6.24 -1.09
N GLU A 48 1.02 7.14 -1.38
CA GLU A 48 -0.21 7.26 -0.61
C GLU A 48 -1.35 6.63 -1.38
N PHE A 49 -2.11 5.76 -0.71
CA PHE A 49 -3.25 5.08 -1.30
C PHE A 49 -4.43 5.09 -0.33
N LYS A 50 -5.63 5.08 -0.88
CA LYS A 50 -6.83 4.83 -0.09
C LYS A 50 -6.84 3.35 0.31
N LYS A 51 -7.31 3.06 1.52
CA LYS A 51 -7.41 1.67 1.98
C LYS A 51 -8.29 0.82 1.07
N SER A 52 -9.31 1.42 0.45
CA SER A 52 -10.19 0.73 -0.48
C SER A 52 -9.49 0.28 -1.76
N ASP A 53 -8.35 0.87 -2.10
CA ASP A 53 -7.58 0.52 -3.28
C ASP A 53 -6.51 -0.53 -2.98
N LEU A 54 -6.44 -1.00 -1.75
CA LEU A 54 -5.41 -1.94 -1.29
C LEU A 54 -6.05 -3.18 -0.67
N GLU A 55 -5.30 -4.27 -0.71
CA GLU A 55 -5.66 -5.48 0.00
C GLU A 55 -4.43 -6.02 0.74
N VAL A 56 -4.65 -6.66 1.88
CA VAL A 56 -3.57 -7.22 2.68
C VAL A 56 -3.05 -8.47 2.00
N CYS A 57 -1.72 -8.52 1.84
CA CYS A 57 -1.02 -9.71 1.36
C CYS A 57 -0.57 -10.55 2.54
N GLN A 58 -0.95 -11.80 2.53
CA GLN A 58 -0.48 -12.73 3.54
C GLN A 58 0.35 -13.83 2.90
#